data_fa4a562b5ffde38a460e5d04bcb81604
#
_entry.id   fa4a562b5ffde38a460e5d04bcb81604
#
_cell.length_a   1.000
_cell.length_b   1.000
_cell.length_c   1.000
_cell.angle_alpha   90.00
_cell.angle_beta   90.00
_cell.angle_gamma   90.00
#
_symmetry.space_group_name_H-M   'P 1'
#
loop_
_entity.id
_entity.type
_entity.pdbx_description
1 polymer ?
#
loop_
_entity_poly.entity_id
_entity_poly.type
_entity_poly.pdbx_seq_one_letter_code
_entity_poly.pdbx_strand_id
1 'polypeptide(L)'
;TWGTISSKEIIKILNLNKTNSKQNKSSINNRNLNAIKSRLSWRCHFIQKLESQPSIETSCMHPFYDKLRKDNMNIDYYKAWKEGLTGYPFIDACMRSLNYNGWITFRMRAMLVSFASYDLWLDWRKTGHHLAQTFTDYEPGIHYSQLQMQSGVTGINTLRIYNPIKQSMDHDINGKFIKKWVHELRNIPEIWIHEPWKMDLETQENVNCLIGKHYPKPIVDHTTAIRDAKSKISSIFQKEGYRKKSNIVFEKLGSRTRTKSSKKRNNQLQLI
;
A
#
# COMPACT_ATOMS: atom_id res chain seq x y z
N THR A 1 9.13 10.67 13.42
CA THR A 1 10.03 9.78 12.69
C THR A 1 11.48 10.07 13.02
N TRP A 2 11.89 11.33 12.94
CA TRP A 2 13.27 11.77 13.22
C TRP A 2 13.62 11.87 14.72
N GLY A 3 12.67 11.61 15.62
CA GLY A 3 12.90 11.66 17.06
C GLY A 3 13.08 13.06 17.64
N THR A 4 12.89 14.12 16.85
CA THR A 4 13.05 15.52 17.27
C THR A 4 12.01 15.97 18.30
N ILE A 5 10.85 15.31 18.33
CA ILE A 5 9.80 15.50 19.32
C ILE A 5 9.17 14.16 19.69
N SER A 6 8.92 13.92 20.96
CA SER A 6 8.30 12.69 21.42
C SER A 6 6.79 12.65 21.18
N SER A 7 6.23 11.47 20.96
CA SER A 7 4.77 11.30 20.86
C SER A 7 4.03 11.79 22.14
N LYS A 8 4.68 11.67 23.30
CA LYS A 8 4.13 12.13 24.59
C LYS A 8 4.03 13.65 24.63
N GLU A 9 5.04 14.38 24.16
CA GLU A 9 5.01 15.84 24.05
C GLU A 9 3.95 16.32 23.06
N ILE A 10 3.84 15.67 21.89
CA ILE A 10 2.78 15.98 20.91
C ILE A 10 1.41 15.86 21.56
N ILE A 11 1.13 14.75 22.28
CA ILE A 11 -0.16 14.55 22.98
C ILE A 11 -0.40 15.61 24.03
N LYS A 12 0.63 16.02 24.79
CA LYS A 12 0.52 17.09 25.78
C LYS A 12 0.12 18.41 25.12
N ILE A 13 0.80 18.79 24.04
CA ILE A 13 0.52 20.01 23.26
C ILE A 13 -0.91 19.97 22.68
N LEU A 14 -1.33 18.83 22.11
CA LEU A 14 -2.68 18.67 21.56
C LEU A 14 -3.78 18.83 22.63
N ASN A 15 -3.56 18.32 23.85
CA ASN A 15 -4.51 18.44 24.94
C ASN A 15 -4.58 19.89 25.44
N LEU A 16 -3.46 20.60 25.59
CA LEU A 16 -3.42 22.02 25.96
C LEU A 16 -4.18 22.89 24.95
N ASN A 17 -3.90 22.70 23.65
CA ASN A 17 -4.60 23.44 22.60
C ASN A 17 -6.10 23.17 22.56
N LYS A 18 -6.54 21.95 22.87
CA LYS A 18 -7.96 21.61 22.96
C LYS A 18 -8.66 22.30 24.15
N THR A 19 -7.99 22.46 25.27
CA THR A 19 -8.51 23.19 26.44
C THR A 19 -8.62 24.67 26.13
N ASN A 20 -7.58 25.28 25.56
CA ASN A 20 -7.55 26.71 25.18
C ASN A 20 -8.59 27.05 24.10
N SER A 21 -8.83 26.16 23.14
CA SER A 21 -9.85 26.34 22.08
C SER A 21 -11.28 26.34 22.62
N LYS A 22 -11.54 25.67 23.74
CA LYS A 22 -12.84 25.70 24.42
C LYS A 22 -13.07 27.00 25.17
N GLN A 23 -12.00 27.59 25.72
CA GLN A 23 -12.07 28.83 26.52
C GLN A 23 -12.06 30.09 25.64
N ASN A 24 -11.32 30.13 24.54
CA ASN A 24 -11.01 31.35 23.77
C ASN A 24 -11.61 31.41 22.36
N LYS A 25 -12.65 30.64 21.99
CA LYS A 25 -13.18 30.63 20.60
C LYS A 25 -12.10 30.68 19.49
N SER A 26 -10.91 30.11 19.78
CA SER A 26 -9.76 30.15 18.88
C SER A 26 -10.09 29.34 17.61
N SER A 27 -9.62 29.83 16.46
CA SER A 27 -9.83 29.26 15.12
C SER A 27 -9.15 27.89 14.90
N ILE A 28 -8.57 27.29 15.94
CA ILE A 28 -7.95 25.97 15.85
C ILE A 28 -9.04 24.92 15.62
N ASN A 29 -8.99 24.33 14.44
CA ASN A 29 -9.98 23.33 14.04
C ASN A 29 -9.81 22.05 14.87
N ASN A 30 -10.73 21.79 15.80
CA ASN A 30 -10.79 20.60 16.65
C ASN A 30 -10.77 19.29 15.84
N ARG A 31 -11.25 19.32 14.59
CA ARG A 31 -11.20 18.19 13.66
C ARG A 31 -9.74 17.81 13.35
N ASN A 32 -8.86 18.80 13.10
CA ASN A 32 -7.44 18.57 12.80
C ASN A 32 -6.70 18.02 14.02
N LEU A 33 -6.96 18.56 15.23
CA LEU A 33 -6.37 18.07 16.47
C LEU A 33 -6.77 16.61 16.74
N ASN A 34 -8.03 16.27 16.54
CA ASN A 34 -8.52 14.90 16.70
C ASN A 34 -7.93 13.96 15.61
N ALA A 35 -7.73 14.44 14.40
CA ALA A 35 -7.09 13.66 13.34
C ALA A 35 -5.64 13.30 13.69
N ILE A 36 -4.85 14.25 14.19
CA ILE A 36 -3.47 14.00 14.64
C ILE A 36 -3.46 12.99 15.79
N LYS A 37 -4.30 13.19 16.81
CA LYS A 37 -4.44 12.27 17.95
C LYS A 37 -4.78 10.85 17.50
N SER A 38 -5.70 10.73 16.54
CA SER A 38 -6.06 9.43 15.96
C SER A 38 -4.86 8.76 15.27
N ARG A 39 -4.03 9.52 14.54
CA ARG A 39 -2.82 8.97 13.89
C ARG A 39 -1.80 8.46 14.91
N LEU A 40 -1.59 9.17 16.01
CA LEU A 40 -0.72 8.71 17.09
C LEU A 40 -1.24 7.44 17.75
N SER A 41 -2.57 7.34 17.97
CA SER A 41 -3.19 6.13 18.50
C SER A 41 -3.02 4.93 17.56
N TRP A 42 -3.14 5.12 16.25
CA TRP A 42 -2.88 4.08 15.26
C TRP A 42 -1.41 3.64 15.25
N ARG A 43 -0.48 4.59 15.37
CA ARG A 43 0.95 4.28 15.50
C ARG A 43 1.20 3.36 16.70
N CYS A 44 0.71 3.73 17.88
CA CYS A 44 0.83 2.91 19.09
C CYS A 44 0.19 1.51 18.91
N HIS A 45 -1.00 1.45 18.29
CA HIS A 45 -1.67 0.19 18.03
C HIS A 45 -0.83 -0.76 17.16
N PHE A 46 -0.18 -0.26 16.12
CA PHE A 46 0.66 -1.08 15.25
C PHE A 46 1.94 -1.55 15.94
N ILE A 47 2.57 -0.70 16.76
CA ILE A 47 3.75 -1.07 17.54
C ILE A 47 3.38 -2.17 18.56
N GLN A 48 2.31 -1.97 19.34
CA GLN A 48 1.82 -2.95 20.32
C GLN A 48 1.44 -4.28 19.66
N LYS A 49 0.96 -4.25 18.43
CA LYS A 49 0.63 -5.45 17.67
C LYS A 49 1.88 -6.29 17.38
N LEU A 50 2.98 -5.67 16.99
CA LEU A 50 4.25 -6.35 16.78
C LEU A 50 4.85 -6.85 18.11
N GLU A 51 4.81 -6.04 19.18
CA GLU A 51 5.24 -6.44 20.54
C GLU A 51 4.47 -7.67 21.04
N SER A 52 3.13 -7.69 20.82
CA SER A 52 2.27 -8.80 21.23
C SER A 52 2.45 -10.06 20.38
N GLN A 53 2.93 -9.93 19.16
CA GLN A 53 3.14 -11.02 18.23
C GLN A 53 4.33 -10.73 17.29
N PRO A 54 5.58 -10.93 17.73
CA PRO A 54 6.78 -10.67 16.92
C PRO A 54 6.80 -11.46 15.60
N SER A 55 6.16 -12.64 15.57
CA SER A 55 6.06 -13.45 14.34
C SER A 55 5.38 -12.75 13.14
N ILE A 56 4.74 -11.61 13.35
CA ILE A 56 4.18 -10.76 12.27
C ILE A 56 5.28 -10.35 11.26
N GLU A 57 6.52 -10.26 11.69
CA GLU A 57 7.65 -9.95 10.83
C GLU A 57 7.92 -11.03 9.77
N THR A 58 7.71 -12.29 10.10
CA THR A 58 8.10 -13.43 9.26
C THR A 58 6.95 -14.32 8.81
N SER A 59 5.81 -14.27 9.50
CA SER A 59 4.64 -15.11 9.25
C SER A 59 3.39 -14.27 9.03
N CYS A 60 2.45 -14.78 8.22
CA CYS A 60 1.18 -14.11 8.01
C CYS A 60 0.36 -14.06 9.31
N MET A 61 -0.30 -12.94 9.58
CA MET A 61 -1.23 -12.82 10.72
C MET A 61 -2.29 -13.91 10.68
N HIS A 62 -2.81 -14.21 9.48
CA HIS A 62 -3.70 -15.35 9.30
C HIS A 62 -2.94 -16.55 8.71
N PRO A 63 -2.81 -17.67 9.45
CA PRO A 63 -1.90 -18.77 9.08
C PRO A 63 -2.18 -19.42 7.72
N PHE A 64 -3.43 -19.40 7.26
CA PHE A 64 -3.81 -20.02 5.98
C PHE A 64 -3.20 -19.33 4.76
N TYR A 65 -2.71 -18.10 4.91
CA TYR A 65 -2.01 -17.36 3.84
C TYR A 65 -0.50 -17.60 3.83
N ASP A 66 0.05 -18.30 4.82
CA ASP A 66 1.50 -18.32 5.03
C ASP A 66 2.28 -18.90 3.84
N LYS A 67 1.70 -19.87 3.16
CA LYS A 67 2.28 -20.50 1.96
C LYS A 67 1.76 -19.93 0.64
N LEU A 68 0.82 -18.95 0.65
CA LEU A 68 0.09 -18.54 -0.53
C LEU A 68 0.96 -18.05 -1.70
N ARG A 69 2.09 -17.37 -1.41
CA ARG A 69 3.00 -16.76 -2.41
C ARG A 69 4.45 -17.19 -2.23
N LYS A 70 4.72 -18.18 -1.33
CA LYS A 70 6.08 -18.48 -0.86
C LYS A 70 6.92 -19.22 -1.88
N ASP A 71 6.32 -20.14 -2.64
CA ASP A 71 7.05 -21.18 -3.35
C ASP A 71 7.33 -20.87 -4.84
N ASN A 72 6.75 -19.81 -5.41
CA ASN A 72 6.84 -19.51 -6.85
C ASN A 72 6.97 -18.01 -7.14
N MET A 73 7.96 -17.34 -6.52
CA MET A 73 8.19 -15.94 -6.79
C MET A 73 8.91 -15.76 -8.14
N ASN A 74 8.29 -15.00 -9.05
CA ASN A 74 8.95 -14.59 -10.28
C ASN A 74 10.03 -13.54 -9.99
N ILE A 75 11.29 -13.91 -10.18
CA ILE A 75 12.45 -13.05 -9.89
C ILE A 75 12.52 -11.86 -10.83
N ASP A 76 12.12 -12.01 -12.09
CA ASP A 76 12.16 -10.91 -13.06
C ASP A 76 11.08 -9.86 -12.73
N TYR A 77 9.90 -10.28 -12.31
CA TYR A 77 8.87 -9.37 -11.79
C TYR A 77 9.34 -8.62 -10.53
N TYR A 78 10.04 -9.31 -9.63
CA TYR A 78 10.59 -8.69 -8.43
C TYR A 78 11.66 -7.64 -8.78
N LYS A 79 12.57 -7.95 -9.69
CA LYS A 79 13.58 -7.01 -10.18
C LYS A 79 12.94 -5.80 -10.86
N ALA A 80 12.04 -6.03 -11.81
CA ALA A 80 11.33 -4.96 -12.50
C ALA A 80 10.57 -4.04 -11.54
N TRP A 81 9.89 -4.60 -10.53
CA TRP A 81 9.21 -3.82 -9.50
C TRP A 81 10.19 -3.00 -8.66
N LYS A 82 11.27 -3.62 -8.20
CA LYS A 82 12.32 -2.98 -7.37
C LYS A 82 13.02 -1.83 -8.11
N GLU A 83 13.22 -1.97 -9.41
CA GLU A 83 13.93 -1.00 -10.24
C GLU A 83 13.00 0.05 -10.86
N GLY A 84 11.67 -0.12 -10.75
CA GLY A 84 10.71 0.76 -11.39
C GLY A 84 10.72 0.62 -12.90
N LEU A 85 10.63 -0.62 -13.38
CA LEU A 85 10.64 -1.04 -14.78
C LEU A 85 9.47 -1.98 -15.10
N THR A 86 8.33 -1.76 -14.46
CA THR A 86 7.14 -2.62 -14.61
C THR A 86 6.34 -2.33 -15.88
N GLY A 87 6.59 -1.20 -16.53
CA GLY A 87 5.78 -0.71 -17.64
C GLY A 87 4.49 -0.01 -17.21
N TYR A 88 4.27 0.16 -15.90
CA TYR A 88 3.19 0.96 -15.33
C TYR A 88 3.78 2.30 -14.84
N PRO A 89 3.59 3.43 -15.58
CA PRO A 89 4.33 4.68 -15.35
C PRO A 89 4.27 5.21 -13.93
N PHE A 90 3.10 5.17 -13.27
CA PHE A 90 2.95 5.69 -11.92
C PHE A 90 3.55 4.75 -10.86
N ILE A 91 3.50 3.43 -11.07
CA ILE A 91 4.21 2.45 -10.23
C ILE A 91 5.71 2.69 -10.31
N ASP A 92 6.23 2.82 -11.53
CA ASP A 92 7.65 3.00 -11.79
C ASP A 92 8.15 4.34 -11.25
N ALA A 93 7.39 5.42 -11.46
CA ALA A 93 7.69 6.73 -10.88
C ALA A 93 7.73 6.71 -9.35
N CYS A 94 6.78 6.02 -8.70
CA CYS A 94 6.76 5.88 -7.24
C CYS A 94 7.98 5.10 -6.73
N MET A 95 8.36 4.00 -7.40
CA MET A 95 9.51 3.21 -6.99
C MET A 95 10.83 3.94 -7.22
N ARG A 96 11.01 4.59 -8.38
CA ARG A 96 12.21 5.41 -8.66
C ARG A 96 12.34 6.58 -7.71
N SER A 97 11.22 7.26 -7.40
CA SER A 97 11.19 8.32 -6.39
C SER A 97 11.56 7.80 -5.01
N LEU A 98 11.09 6.62 -4.64
CA LEU A 98 11.42 5.99 -3.37
C LEU A 98 12.91 5.62 -3.31
N ASN A 99 13.45 5.00 -4.34
CA ASN A 99 14.86 4.60 -4.40
C ASN A 99 15.81 5.81 -4.30
N TYR A 100 15.40 6.97 -4.83
CA TYR A 100 16.18 8.20 -4.78
C TYR A 100 16.05 8.94 -3.45
N ASN A 101 14.80 9.13 -2.95
CA ASN A 101 14.52 9.99 -1.79
C ASN A 101 14.46 9.23 -0.46
N GLY A 102 14.28 7.90 -0.49
CA GLY A 102 13.99 7.10 0.69
C GLY A 102 12.59 7.33 1.30
N TRP A 103 11.74 8.13 0.65
CA TRP A 103 10.43 8.49 1.17
C TRP A 103 9.39 8.74 0.07
N ILE A 104 8.19 8.20 0.28
CA ILE A 104 6.99 8.47 -0.53
C ILE A 104 5.76 8.53 0.38
N THR A 105 4.64 9.07 -0.13
CA THR A 105 3.40 9.19 0.64
C THR A 105 2.81 7.82 0.99
N PHE A 106 1.97 7.76 2.03
CA PHE A 106 1.32 6.51 2.45
C PHE A 106 0.52 5.84 1.32
N ARG A 107 -0.17 6.63 0.50
CA ARG A 107 -0.96 6.08 -0.62
C ARG A 107 -0.07 5.40 -1.66
N MET A 108 1.04 6.01 -2.01
CA MET A 108 2.03 5.41 -2.92
C MET A 108 2.59 4.11 -2.34
N ARG A 109 2.91 4.07 -1.03
CA ARG A 109 3.36 2.84 -0.35
C ARG A 109 2.33 1.72 -0.44
N ALA A 110 1.06 2.05 -0.14
CA ALA A 110 -0.04 1.08 -0.20
C ALA A 110 -0.24 0.53 -1.62
N MET A 111 -0.15 1.38 -2.63
CA MET A 111 -0.26 1.01 -4.04
C MET A 111 0.90 0.11 -4.48
N LEU A 112 2.16 0.46 -4.15
CA LEU A 112 3.32 -0.36 -4.49
C LEU A 112 3.23 -1.78 -3.91
N VAL A 113 2.78 -1.90 -2.64
CA VAL A 113 2.60 -3.20 -1.99
C VAL A 113 1.43 -3.97 -2.61
N SER A 114 0.32 -3.30 -2.90
CA SER A 114 -0.83 -3.91 -3.56
C SER A 114 -0.45 -4.45 -4.95
N PHE A 115 0.21 -3.65 -5.78
CA PHE A 115 0.66 -4.06 -7.11
C PHE A 115 1.61 -5.26 -7.03
N ALA A 116 2.63 -5.21 -6.18
CA ALA A 116 3.54 -6.34 -5.97
C ALA A 116 2.81 -7.62 -5.56
N SER A 117 1.79 -7.49 -4.68
CA SER A 117 1.12 -8.65 -4.08
C SER A 117 0.01 -9.25 -4.95
N TYR A 118 -0.72 -8.41 -5.72
CA TYR A 118 -1.88 -8.89 -6.48
C TYR A 118 -1.60 -8.95 -7.98
N ASP A 119 -0.91 -7.95 -8.55
CA ASP A 119 -0.59 -7.93 -9.97
C ASP A 119 0.59 -8.84 -10.28
N LEU A 120 1.66 -8.75 -9.49
CA LEU A 120 2.88 -9.52 -9.70
C LEU A 120 2.93 -10.82 -8.89
N TRP A 121 1.97 -11.07 -8.00
CA TRP A 121 1.89 -12.23 -7.13
C TRP A 121 3.16 -12.52 -6.32
N LEU A 122 3.87 -11.45 -5.88
CA LEU A 122 5.11 -11.55 -5.12
C LEU A 122 4.84 -11.79 -3.63
N ASP A 123 5.75 -12.53 -2.97
CA ASP A 123 5.70 -12.72 -1.51
C ASP A 123 6.02 -11.40 -0.80
N TRP A 124 5.11 -11.00 0.09
CA TRP A 124 5.21 -9.77 0.87
C TRP A 124 6.48 -9.70 1.72
N ARG A 125 7.06 -10.84 2.13
CA ARG A 125 8.29 -10.86 2.94
C ARG A 125 9.47 -10.32 2.14
N LYS A 126 9.58 -10.70 0.88
CA LYS A 126 10.66 -10.24 0.00
C LYS A 126 10.50 -8.77 -0.37
N THR A 127 9.29 -8.38 -0.79
CA THR A 127 9.01 -6.98 -1.12
C THR A 127 9.09 -6.09 0.13
N GLY A 128 8.63 -6.58 1.28
CA GLY A 128 8.72 -5.89 2.56
C GLY A 128 10.15 -5.68 3.04
N HIS A 129 11.02 -6.66 2.89
CA HIS A 129 12.43 -6.52 3.23
C HIS A 129 13.10 -5.41 2.40
N HIS A 130 12.87 -5.40 1.08
CA HIS A 130 13.38 -4.34 0.22
C HIS A 130 12.88 -2.95 0.64
N LEU A 131 11.56 -2.82 0.89
CA LEU A 131 10.98 -1.56 1.33
C LEU A 131 11.50 -1.12 2.71
N ALA A 132 11.75 -2.05 3.63
CA ALA A 132 12.33 -1.76 4.94
C ALA A 132 13.74 -1.17 4.83
N GLN A 133 14.54 -1.66 3.88
CA GLN A 133 15.88 -1.13 3.60
C GLN A 133 15.86 0.24 2.92
N THR A 134 14.78 0.56 2.21
CA THR A 134 14.69 1.78 1.40
C THR A 134 14.02 2.94 2.16
N PHE A 135 13.05 2.67 3.04
CA PHE A 135 12.36 3.72 3.79
C PHE A 135 13.23 4.35 4.89
N THR A 136 13.53 5.64 4.77
CA THR A 136 14.24 6.41 5.82
C THR A 136 13.44 6.55 7.12
N ASP A 137 12.12 6.40 7.06
CA ASP A 137 11.19 6.45 8.19
C ASP A 137 10.70 5.05 8.60
N TYR A 138 11.50 4.01 8.35
CA TYR A 138 11.17 2.63 8.71
C TYR A 138 10.86 2.50 10.21
N GLU A 139 9.69 1.91 10.50
CA GLU A 139 9.23 1.55 11.83
C GLU A 139 8.60 0.16 11.76
N PRO A 140 9.22 -0.88 12.33
CA PRO A 140 8.83 -2.28 12.10
C PRO A 140 7.37 -2.58 12.44
N GLY A 141 6.85 -2.04 13.55
CA GLY A 141 5.46 -2.25 13.96
C GLY A 141 4.46 -1.73 12.93
N ILE A 142 4.71 -0.56 12.37
CA ILE A 142 3.88 0.02 11.30
C ILE A 142 4.12 -0.72 10.00
N HIS A 143 5.37 -0.93 9.64
CA HIS A 143 5.77 -1.50 8.35
C HIS A 143 5.13 -2.88 8.13
N TYR A 144 5.42 -3.87 8.97
CA TYR A 144 4.92 -5.23 8.79
C TYR A 144 3.39 -5.34 8.92
N SER A 145 2.79 -4.56 9.83
CA SER A 145 1.34 -4.53 9.96
C SER A 145 0.65 -3.98 8.71
N GLN A 146 1.16 -2.89 8.13
CA GLN A 146 0.62 -2.29 6.91
C GLN A 146 0.91 -3.15 5.69
N LEU A 147 2.11 -3.69 5.57
CA LEU A 147 2.52 -4.57 4.49
C LEU A 147 1.59 -5.78 4.37
N GLN A 148 1.32 -6.49 5.47
CA GLN A 148 0.40 -7.62 5.49
C GLN A 148 -1.05 -7.21 5.19
N MET A 149 -1.48 -6.04 5.66
CA MET A 149 -2.81 -5.52 5.38
C MET A 149 -3.00 -5.20 3.89
N GLN A 150 -2.00 -4.57 3.25
CA GLN A 150 -2.06 -4.25 1.83
C GLN A 150 -1.87 -5.51 0.94
N SER A 151 -1.16 -6.52 1.43
CA SER A 151 -0.97 -7.81 0.74
C SER A 151 -2.16 -8.77 0.90
N GLY A 152 -3.16 -8.42 1.75
CA GLY A 152 -4.37 -9.21 1.95
C GLY A 152 -4.18 -10.50 2.72
N VAL A 153 -3.18 -10.57 3.62
CA VAL A 153 -2.84 -11.80 4.37
C VAL A 153 -3.19 -11.74 5.86
N THR A 154 -3.96 -10.75 6.28
CA THR A 154 -4.36 -10.58 7.69
C THR A 154 -5.59 -11.40 8.09
N GLY A 155 -6.46 -11.74 7.12
CA GLY A 155 -7.72 -12.45 7.36
C GLY A 155 -8.81 -11.65 8.08
N ILE A 156 -8.53 -10.40 8.47
CA ILE A 156 -9.44 -9.52 9.24
C ILE A 156 -9.74 -8.19 8.56
N ASN A 157 -9.06 -7.89 7.48
CA ASN A 157 -9.24 -6.67 6.71
C ASN A 157 -9.83 -6.99 5.32
N THR A 158 -10.62 -6.07 4.78
CA THR A 158 -11.05 -6.13 3.39
C THR A 158 -9.84 -6.04 2.47
N LEU A 159 -9.84 -6.80 1.38
CA LEU A 159 -8.80 -6.72 0.35
C LEU A 159 -8.74 -5.32 -0.25
N ARG A 160 -7.55 -4.79 -0.38
CA ARG A 160 -7.29 -3.45 -0.94
C ARG A 160 -6.48 -3.58 -2.21
N ILE A 161 -7.19 -3.75 -3.30
CA ILE A 161 -6.60 -3.85 -4.63
C ILE A 161 -6.70 -2.47 -5.28
N TYR A 162 -5.57 -1.90 -5.64
CA TYR A 162 -5.49 -0.59 -6.29
C TYR A 162 -5.27 -0.80 -7.79
N ASN A 163 -6.14 -0.22 -8.60
CA ASN A 163 -5.90 -0.17 -10.04
C ASN A 163 -4.79 0.86 -10.33
N PRO A 164 -3.63 0.48 -10.87
CA PRO A 164 -2.48 1.37 -11.05
C PRO A 164 -2.76 2.51 -12.03
N ILE A 165 -3.55 2.27 -13.07
CA ILE A 165 -3.94 3.28 -14.07
C ILE A 165 -4.87 4.30 -13.43
N LYS A 166 -5.92 3.83 -12.71
CA LYS A 166 -6.83 4.73 -12.01
C LYS A 166 -6.10 5.56 -10.94
N GLN A 167 -5.18 4.98 -10.18
CA GLN A 167 -4.39 5.73 -9.21
C GLN A 167 -3.49 6.78 -9.89
N SER A 168 -2.95 6.46 -11.06
CA SER A 168 -2.18 7.40 -11.87
C SER A 168 -3.03 8.61 -12.27
N MET A 169 -4.20 8.37 -12.84
CA MET A 169 -5.13 9.44 -13.25
C MET A 169 -5.64 10.28 -12.08
N ASP A 170 -5.96 9.64 -10.94
CA ASP A 170 -6.52 10.32 -9.75
C ASP A 170 -5.46 11.19 -9.02
N HIS A 171 -4.16 10.87 -9.13
CA HIS A 171 -3.11 11.50 -8.30
C HIS A 171 -2.03 12.23 -9.08
N ASP A 172 -1.95 12.05 -10.38
CA ASP A 172 -0.97 12.73 -11.26
C ASP A 172 -1.60 13.03 -12.63
N ILE A 173 -2.76 13.69 -12.65
CA ILE A 173 -3.63 13.87 -13.81
C ILE A 173 -2.88 14.32 -15.09
N ASN A 174 -1.88 15.19 -14.94
CA ASN A 174 -1.05 15.70 -16.04
C ASN A 174 0.26 14.95 -16.21
N GLY A 175 0.50 13.85 -15.46
CA GLY A 175 1.73 13.06 -15.52
C GLY A 175 2.99 13.80 -15.08
N LYS A 176 2.87 14.89 -14.28
CA LYS A 176 4.03 15.68 -13.84
C LYS A 176 4.99 14.87 -12.97
N PHE A 177 4.45 14.07 -12.06
CA PHE A 177 5.24 13.20 -11.21
C PHE A 177 5.87 12.07 -12.03
N ILE A 178 5.12 11.46 -12.95
CA ILE A 178 5.62 10.45 -13.87
C ILE A 178 6.78 11.01 -14.67
N LYS A 179 6.60 12.14 -15.37
CA LYS A 179 7.63 12.78 -16.20
C LYS A 179 8.90 13.18 -15.42
N LYS A 180 8.73 13.48 -14.12
CA LYS A 180 9.86 13.79 -13.24
C LYS A 180 10.73 12.57 -12.95
N TRP A 181 10.13 11.39 -12.75
CA TRP A 181 10.84 10.22 -12.26
C TRP A 181 11.09 9.15 -13.33
N VAL A 182 10.30 9.17 -14.41
CA VAL A 182 10.47 8.29 -15.58
C VAL A 182 10.89 9.15 -16.76
N HIS A 183 12.19 9.37 -16.88
CA HIS A 183 12.75 10.31 -17.83
C HIS A 183 12.46 9.95 -19.29
N GLU A 184 12.32 8.67 -19.57
CA GLU A 184 11.97 8.12 -20.88
C GLU A 184 10.58 8.61 -21.35
N LEU A 185 9.71 8.97 -20.42
CA LEU A 185 8.34 9.41 -20.70
C LEU A 185 8.17 10.94 -20.72
N ARG A 186 9.24 11.73 -20.65
CA ARG A 186 9.15 13.21 -20.54
C ARG A 186 8.38 13.86 -21.68
N ASN A 187 8.56 13.35 -22.90
CA ASN A 187 7.97 13.92 -24.10
C ASN A 187 6.57 13.33 -24.42
N ILE A 188 6.12 12.33 -23.65
CA ILE A 188 4.81 11.70 -23.87
C ILE A 188 3.69 12.73 -23.64
N PRO A 189 2.72 12.89 -24.58
CA PRO A 189 1.52 13.71 -24.37
C PRO A 189 0.73 13.27 -23.14
N GLU A 190 0.09 14.23 -22.46
CA GLU A 190 -0.67 13.96 -21.23
C GLU A 190 -1.75 12.89 -21.42
N ILE A 191 -2.37 12.83 -22.59
CA ILE A 191 -3.41 11.85 -22.91
C ILE A 191 -2.88 10.40 -22.85
N TRP A 192 -1.61 10.18 -23.12
CA TRP A 192 -1.00 8.85 -23.15
C TRP A 192 -0.12 8.53 -21.95
N ILE A 193 0.14 9.52 -21.09
CA ILE A 193 1.14 9.38 -20.00
C ILE A 193 0.83 8.27 -18.99
N HIS A 194 -0.44 7.93 -18.84
CA HIS A 194 -0.90 6.87 -17.92
C HIS A 194 -0.87 5.47 -18.54
N GLU A 195 -0.99 5.40 -19.86
CA GLU A 195 -1.03 4.16 -20.64
C GLU A 195 -0.24 4.30 -21.96
N PRO A 196 1.09 4.57 -21.90
CA PRO A 196 1.88 4.89 -23.10
C PRO A 196 1.94 3.74 -24.10
N TRP A 197 1.67 2.51 -23.67
CA TRP A 197 1.60 1.34 -24.57
C TRP A 197 0.38 1.35 -25.52
N LYS A 198 -0.53 2.29 -25.36
CA LYS A 198 -1.68 2.47 -26.26
C LYS A 198 -1.41 3.44 -27.41
N MET A 199 -0.26 4.13 -27.40
CA MET A 199 0.15 4.98 -28.51
C MET A 199 0.38 4.15 -29.77
N ASP A 200 -0.06 4.67 -30.92
CA ASP A 200 0.36 4.14 -32.20
C ASP A 200 1.85 4.36 -32.45
N LEU A 201 2.42 3.64 -33.42
CA LEU A 201 3.86 3.66 -33.68
C LEU A 201 4.34 5.05 -34.13
N GLU A 202 3.56 5.75 -34.94
CA GLU A 202 3.90 7.08 -35.44
C GLU A 202 4.02 8.08 -34.28
N THR A 203 3.06 8.06 -33.34
CA THR A 203 3.13 8.88 -32.13
C THR A 203 4.37 8.53 -31.29
N GLN A 204 4.69 7.25 -31.13
CA GLN A 204 5.88 6.81 -30.38
C GLN A 204 7.20 7.30 -31.01
N GLU A 205 7.28 7.28 -32.36
CA GLU A 205 8.43 7.78 -33.09
C GLU A 205 8.56 9.31 -32.97
N ASN A 206 7.46 10.03 -33.14
CA ASN A 206 7.41 11.50 -33.01
C ASN A 206 7.87 12.01 -31.65
N VAL A 207 7.58 11.27 -30.56
CA VAL A 207 8.03 11.62 -29.20
C VAL A 207 9.37 11.00 -28.82
N ASN A 208 10.02 10.27 -29.73
CA ASN A 208 11.26 9.54 -29.52
C ASN A 208 11.21 8.54 -28.34
N CYS A 209 10.07 7.89 -28.15
CA CYS A 209 9.88 6.92 -27.08
C CYS A 209 9.15 5.66 -27.56
N LEU A 210 9.90 4.67 -28.00
CA LEU A 210 9.38 3.37 -28.42
C LEU A 210 9.13 2.48 -27.20
N ILE A 211 7.87 2.11 -27.00
CA ILE A 211 7.45 1.24 -25.89
C ILE A 211 7.89 -0.20 -26.17
N GLY A 212 8.62 -0.79 -25.25
CA GLY A 212 9.31 -2.09 -25.39
C GLY A 212 10.80 -1.96 -25.75
N LYS A 213 11.25 -0.74 -26.10
CA LYS A 213 12.67 -0.46 -26.36
C LYS A 213 13.24 0.60 -25.40
N HIS A 214 12.63 1.78 -25.36
CA HIS A 214 13.09 2.89 -24.49
C HIS A 214 12.43 2.84 -23.12
N TYR A 215 11.17 2.42 -23.04
CA TYR A 215 10.43 2.17 -21.81
C TYR A 215 9.72 0.81 -21.93
N PRO A 216 9.68 -0.02 -20.88
CA PRO A 216 9.12 -1.36 -20.96
C PRO A 216 7.61 -1.36 -21.26
N LYS A 217 7.13 -2.41 -21.92
CA LYS A 217 5.70 -2.73 -21.96
C LYS A 217 5.25 -3.19 -20.59
N PRO A 218 3.95 -3.05 -20.25
CA PRO A 218 3.40 -3.65 -19.02
C PRO A 218 3.78 -5.12 -18.91
N ILE A 219 4.45 -5.48 -17.80
CA ILE A 219 4.94 -6.87 -17.59
C ILE A 219 3.82 -7.85 -17.26
N VAL A 220 2.64 -7.36 -16.90
CA VAL A 220 1.41 -8.13 -16.67
C VAL A 220 0.20 -7.36 -17.18
N ASP A 221 -0.87 -8.06 -17.55
CA ASP A 221 -2.20 -7.45 -17.73
C ASP A 221 -2.90 -7.37 -16.38
N HIS A 222 -3.22 -6.15 -15.94
CA HIS A 222 -3.84 -5.88 -14.65
C HIS A 222 -5.14 -6.66 -14.45
N THR A 223 -6.02 -6.67 -15.45
CA THR A 223 -7.34 -7.27 -15.33
C THR A 223 -7.25 -8.78 -15.09
N THR A 224 -6.41 -9.44 -15.87
CA THR A 224 -6.15 -10.88 -15.75
C THR A 224 -5.48 -11.21 -14.43
N ALA A 225 -4.42 -10.46 -14.07
CA ALA A 225 -3.68 -10.67 -12.82
C ALA A 225 -4.59 -10.56 -11.59
N ILE A 226 -5.46 -9.53 -11.54
CA ILE A 226 -6.40 -9.35 -10.42
C ILE A 226 -7.48 -10.44 -10.37
N ARG A 227 -7.99 -10.88 -11.53
CA ARG A 227 -8.95 -12.01 -11.57
C ARG A 227 -8.31 -13.27 -10.97
N ASP A 228 -7.09 -13.59 -11.36
CA ASP A 228 -6.36 -14.76 -10.89
C ASP A 228 -6.01 -14.64 -9.39
N ALA A 229 -5.57 -13.46 -8.96
CA ALA A 229 -5.31 -13.19 -7.54
C ALA A 229 -6.57 -13.36 -6.68
N LYS A 230 -7.71 -12.83 -7.12
CA LYS A 230 -9.00 -12.99 -6.41
C LYS A 230 -9.41 -14.46 -6.33
N SER A 231 -9.28 -15.22 -7.41
CA SER A 231 -9.58 -16.65 -7.43
C SER A 231 -8.75 -17.42 -6.40
N LYS A 232 -7.41 -17.21 -6.41
CA LYS A 232 -6.49 -17.86 -5.47
C LYS A 232 -6.78 -17.47 -4.00
N ILE A 233 -7.13 -16.22 -3.73
CA ILE A 233 -7.47 -15.76 -2.38
C ILE A 233 -8.83 -16.32 -1.95
N SER A 234 -9.83 -16.34 -2.85
CA SER A 234 -11.16 -16.89 -2.58
C SER A 234 -11.08 -18.35 -2.15
N SER A 235 -10.22 -19.16 -2.78
CA SER A 235 -10.02 -20.56 -2.38
C SER A 235 -9.52 -20.72 -0.94
N ILE A 236 -8.81 -19.72 -0.40
CA ILE A 236 -8.40 -19.72 1.01
C ILE A 236 -9.59 -19.42 1.94
N PHE A 237 -10.48 -18.50 1.57
CA PHE A 237 -11.69 -18.19 2.35
C PHE A 237 -12.63 -19.37 2.51
N GLN A 238 -12.65 -20.27 1.55
CA GLN A 238 -13.52 -21.45 1.53
C GLN A 238 -12.99 -22.62 2.38
N LYS A 239 -11.73 -22.54 2.86
CA LYS A 239 -11.15 -23.62 3.66
C LYS A 239 -11.86 -23.75 5.01
N GLU A 240 -12.03 -24.99 5.44
CA GLU A 240 -12.57 -25.30 6.76
C GLU A 240 -11.73 -24.65 7.86
N GLY A 241 -12.39 -24.11 8.87
CA GLY A 241 -11.73 -23.43 10.00
C GLY A 241 -11.23 -22.02 9.70
N TYR A 242 -11.30 -21.50 8.45
CA TYR A 242 -10.85 -20.15 8.12
C TYR A 242 -11.47 -19.07 9.02
N ARG A 243 -12.81 -19.07 9.14
CA ARG A 243 -13.54 -18.09 9.96
C ARG A 243 -13.16 -18.16 11.45
N LYS A 244 -12.99 -19.38 11.97
CA LYS A 244 -12.54 -19.58 13.36
C LYS A 244 -11.16 -18.96 13.59
N LYS A 245 -10.22 -19.17 12.67
CA LYS A 245 -8.89 -18.54 12.75
C LYS A 245 -8.95 -17.02 12.58
N SER A 246 -9.77 -16.50 11.67
CA SER A 246 -9.97 -15.04 11.52
C SER A 246 -10.48 -14.39 12.80
N ASN A 247 -11.40 -15.03 13.53
CA ASN A 247 -11.89 -14.52 14.80
C ASN A 247 -10.77 -14.46 15.86
N ILE A 248 -9.95 -15.51 15.98
CA ILE A 248 -8.80 -15.53 16.88
C ILE A 248 -7.82 -14.39 16.54
N VAL A 249 -7.51 -14.21 15.26
CA VAL A 249 -6.64 -13.10 14.82
C VAL A 249 -7.27 -11.75 15.14
N PHE A 250 -8.57 -11.60 14.96
CA PHE A 250 -9.29 -10.36 15.27
C PHE A 250 -9.28 -10.06 16.77
N GLU A 251 -9.52 -11.03 17.62
CA GLU A 251 -9.49 -10.86 19.09
C GLU A 251 -8.10 -10.45 19.57
N LYS A 252 -7.05 -11.05 19.01
CA LYS A 252 -5.68 -10.77 19.41
C LYS A 252 -5.12 -9.47 18.84
N LEU A 253 -5.35 -9.21 17.55
CA LEU A 253 -4.67 -8.17 16.77
C LEU A 253 -5.61 -7.10 16.20
N GLY A 254 -6.91 -7.24 16.35
CA GLY A 254 -7.90 -6.28 15.88
C GLY A 254 -7.91 -4.99 16.70
N SER A 255 -8.40 -3.90 16.10
CA SER A 255 -8.62 -2.65 16.82
C SER A 255 -9.72 -2.83 17.88
N ARG A 256 -9.44 -2.42 19.11
CA ARG A 256 -10.41 -2.46 20.24
C ARG A 256 -11.51 -1.41 20.13
N THR A 257 -11.40 -0.44 19.23
CA THR A 257 -12.44 0.57 18.98
C THR A 257 -13.60 -0.06 18.21
N ARG A 258 -14.44 -0.81 18.89
CA ARG A 258 -15.71 -1.32 18.34
C ARG A 258 -16.74 -0.19 18.40
N THR A 259 -17.04 0.44 17.28
CA THR A 259 -18.32 1.13 17.13
C THR A 259 -19.45 0.10 17.11
N LYS A 260 -20.57 0.39 17.80
CA LYS A 260 -21.74 -0.50 17.95
C LYS A 260 -22.48 -0.90 16.64
N SER A 261 -21.85 -0.83 15.48
CA SER A 261 -22.45 -1.13 14.16
C SER A 261 -22.14 -2.54 13.63
N SER A 262 -21.87 -3.52 14.51
CA SER A 262 -21.42 -4.85 14.10
C SER A 262 -22.49 -5.75 13.46
N LYS A 263 -23.78 -5.36 13.45
CA LYS A 263 -24.85 -6.17 12.85
C LYS A 263 -24.99 -6.07 11.31
N LYS A 264 -24.40 -5.05 10.66
CA LYS A 264 -24.49 -4.86 9.20
C LYS A 264 -23.28 -5.38 8.38
N ARG A 265 -22.20 -5.84 9.02
CA ARG A 265 -20.98 -6.27 8.34
C ARG A 265 -20.98 -7.69 7.77
N ASN A 266 -21.95 -8.54 8.16
CA ASN A 266 -22.01 -9.91 7.64
C ASN A 266 -22.43 -10.00 6.17
N ASN A 267 -23.03 -8.95 5.60
CA ASN A 267 -23.50 -8.98 4.20
C ASN A 267 -22.51 -8.40 3.18
N GLN A 268 -21.41 -7.74 3.61
CA GLN A 268 -20.42 -7.20 2.67
C GLN A 268 -19.33 -8.19 2.24
N LEU A 269 -19.23 -9.34 2.91
CA LEU A 269 -18.34 -10.45 2.51
C LEU A 269 -18.96 -11.35 1.46
N GLN A 270 -20.21 -11.12 1.05
CA GLN A 270 -20.93 -11.91 0.04
C GLN A 270 -20.90 -11.29 -1.38
N LEU A 271 -20.24 -10.13 -1.56
CA LEU A 271 -20.15 -9.45 -2.85
C LEU A 271 -18.68 -9.24 -3.27
N ILE A 272 -17.97 -10.36 -3.44
CA ILE A 272 -16.70 -10.39 -4.20
C ILE A 272 -16.77 -11.61 -5.15
#